data_497ebdb14cfcd86e828f6f0b860b67eb
#
_entry.id   497ebdb14cfcd86e828f6f0b860b67eb
#
_cell.length_a   1.000
_cell.length_b   1.000
_cell.length_c   1.000
_cell.angle_alpha   90.00
_cell.angle_beta   90.00
_cell.angle_gamma   90.00
#
_symmetry.space_group_name_H-M   'P 1'
#
loop_
_entity.id
_entity.type
_entity.pdbx_description
1 polymer ?
#
loop_
_entity_poly.entity_id
_entity_poly.type
_entity_poly.pdbx_seq_one_letter_code
_entity_poly.pdbx_strand_id
1 'polypeptide(L)' 'MSRLGNVSGKAAVAALQRAGWVYRGQVGSHAVLTKEGSPANLSVPQHKELGTGILRSLIKHAGLTVEEFRDLLS' A
#
# COMPACT_ATOMS: atom_id res chain seq x y z
N MET A 1 10.84 10.36 13.62
CA MET A 1 11.42 10.43 12.30
C MET A 1 10.72 9.47 11.35
N SER A 2 10.19 9.98 10.26
CA SER A 2 9.39 9.18 9.36
C SER A 2 10.24 8.52 8.30
N ARG A 3 10.66 7.31 8.58
CA ARG A 3 11.35 6.50 7.60
C ARG A 3 10.50 5.32 7.24
N LEU A 4 10.31 5.13 5.95
CA LEU A 4 9.55 3.97 5.50
C LEU A 4 10.36 2.69 5.59
N GLY A 5 11.67 2.79 5.48
CA GLY A 5 12.51 1.61 5.60
C GLY A 5 12.21 0.57 4.53
N ASN A 6 12.47 -0.68 4.87
CA ASN A 6 12.23 -1.77 3.96
C ASN A 6 10.81 -2.30 4.14
N VAL A 7 9.97 -2.03 3.15
CA VAL A 7 8.58 -2.45 3.18
C VAL A 7 8.35 -3.38 2.00
N SER A 8 7.87 -4.58 2.28
CA SER A 8 7.53 -5.53 1.24
C SER A 8 6.15 -5.22 0.68
N GLY A 9 5.88 -5.73 -0.52
CA GLY A 9 4.54 -5.61 -1.09
C GLY A 9 3.50 -6.23 -0.18
N LYS A 10 3.82 -7.36 0.44
CA LYS A 10 2.92 -8.03 1.35
C LYS A 10 2.60 -7.18 2.57
N ALA A 11 3.61 -6.54 3.14
CA ALA A 11 3.41 -5.66 4.29
C ALA A 11 2.58 -4.44 3.91
N ALA A 12 2.82 -3.90 2.71
CA ALA A 12 2.05 -2.76 2.21
C ALA A 12 0.58 -3.12 2.06
N VAL A 13 0.29 -4.31 1.51
CA VAL A 13 -1.09 -4.78 1.37
C VAL A 13 -1.76 -4.87 2.74
N ALA A 14 -1.07 -5.45 3.72
CA ALA A 14 -1.62 -5.58 5.06
C ALA A 14 -1.95 -4.22 5.67
N ALA A 15 -1.03 -3.25 5.50
CA ALA A 15 -1.26 -1.89 6.01
C ALA A 15 -2.46 -1.24 5.33
N LEU A 16 -2.57 -1.38 4.02
CA LEU A 16 -3.67 -0.80 3.26
C LEU A 16 -5.01 -1.44 3.64
N GLN A 17 -5.01 -2.74 3.91
CA GLN A 17 -6.22 -3.41 4.38
C GLN A 17 -6.69 -2.84 5.71
N ARG A 18 -5.75 -2.52 6.60
CA ARG A 18 -6.10 -1.89 7.87
C ARG A 18 -6.69 -0.50 7.68
N ALA A 19 -6.36 0.14 6.55
CA ALA A 19 -6.89 1.45 6.21
C ALA A 19 -8.23 1.37 5.47
N GLY A 20 -8.76 0.16 5.30
CA GLY A 20 -10.07 -0.02 4.68
C GLY A 20 -10.04 -0.45 3.22
N TRP A 21 -8.85 -0.69 2.67
CA TRP A 21 -8.74 -1.18 1.30
C TRP A 21 -9.03 -2.68 1.27
N VAL A 22 -9.68 -3.14 0.22
CA VAL A 22 -10.08 -4.53 0.09
C VAL A 22 -9.22 -5.20 -0.96
N TYR A 23 -8.57 -6.29 -0.59
CA TYR A 23 -7.78 -7.08 -1.50
C TYR A 23 -8.71 -7.82 -2.47
N ARG A 24 -8.50 -7.63 -3.76
CA ARG A 24 -9.36 -8.22 -4.78
C ARG A 24 -8.71 -9.36 -5.54
N GLY A 25 -7.43 -9.57 -5.37
CA GLY A 25 -6.73 -10.62 -6.06
C GLY A 25 -5.41 -10.13 -6.61
N GLN A 26 -4.76 -10.99 -7.37
CA GLN A 26 -3.45 -10.68 -7.91
C GLN A 26 -3.45 -10.81 -9.42
N VAL A 27 -2.87 -9.82 -10.08
CA VAL A 27 -2.70 -9.83 -11.52
C VAL A 27 -1.20 -9.80 -11.77
N GLY A 28 -0.65 -10.93 -12.26
CA GLY A 28 0.78 -11.07 -12.38
C GLY A 28 1.42 -10.98 -11.01
N SER A 29 2.35 -10.07 -10.84
CA SER A 29 3.04 -9.85 -9.57
C SER A 29 2.47 -8.67 -8.79
N HIS A 30 1.28 -8.20 -9.14
CA HIS A 30 0.66 -7.04 -8.50
C HIS A 30 -0.61 -7.44 -7.76
N ALA A 31 -0.69 -7.08 -6.50
CA ALA A 31 -1.92 -7.23 -5.72
C ALA A 31 -2.81 -6.03 -6.02
N VAL A 32 -4.10 -6.29 -6.26
CA VAL A 32 -5.06 -5.24 -6.58
C VAL A 32 -5.98 -5.03 -5.41
N LEU A 33 -6.12 -3.78 -4.98
CA LEU A 33 -7.01 -3.43 -3.89
C LEU A 33 -7.96 -2.33 -4.33
N THR A 34 -9.18 -2.38 -3.80
CA THR A 34 -10.20 -1.37 -4.05
C THR A 34 -10.73 -0.84 -2.75
N LYS A 35 -11.33 0.34 -2.80
CA LYS A 35 -11.97 0.91 -1.63
C LYS A 35 -13.23 1.65 -2.06
N GLU A 36 -14.30 1.41 -1.34
CA GLU A 36 -15.57 2.06 -1.61
C GLU A 36 -15.39 3.58 -1.51
N GLY A 37 -15.91 4.29 -2.48
CA GLY A 37 -15.77 5.74 -2.53
C GLY A 37 -14.52 6.23 -3.22
N SER A 38 -13.60 5.32 -3.53
CA SER A 38 -12.37 5.69 -4.23
C SER A 38 -12.54 5.43 -5.72
N PRO A 39 -12.22 6.40 -6.59
CA PRO A 39 -12.39 6.23 -8.04
C PRO A 39 -11.29 5.36 -8.66
N ALA A 40 -10.21 5.12 -7.95
CA ALA A 40 -9.08 4.38 -8.50
C ALA A 40 -8.76 3.16 -7.65
N ASN A 41 -8.21 2.13 -8.30
CA ASN A 41 -7.73 0.95 -7.63
C ASN A 41 -6.25 1.12 -7.31
N LEU A 42 -5.78 0.39 -6.30
CA LEU A 42 -4.37 0.35 -6.00
C LEU A 42 -3.78 -0.93 -6.56
N SER A 43 -2.58 -0.83 -7.10
CA SER A 43 -1.83 -1.97 -7.62
C SER A 43 -0.49 -1.98 -6.90
N VAL A 44 -0.26 -3.02 -6.10
CA VAL A 44 0.90 -3.11 -5.23
C VAL A 44 1.82 -4.23 -5.72
N PRO A 45 3.03 -3.88 -6.19
CA PRO A 45 3.98 -4.92 -6.62
C PRO A 45 4.33 -5.82 -5.44
N GLN A 46 4.30 -7.13 -5.67
CA GLN A 46 4.57 -8.10 -4.61
C GLN A 46 6.05 -8.46 -4.58
N HIS A 47 6.88 -7.45 -4.34
CA HIS A 47 8.32 -7.60 -4.23
C HIS A 47 8.71 -7.65 -2.76
N LYS A 48 9.88 -8.21 -2.49
CA LYS A 48 10.39 -8.27 -1.12
C LYS A 48 10.61 -6.89 -0.52
N GLU A 49 10.92 -5.94 -1.38
CA GLU A 49 11.18 -4.57 -0.93
C GLU A 49 10.67 -3.62 -2.01
N LEU A 50 9.80 -2.71 -1.59
CA LEU A 50 9.29 -1.68 -2.48
C LEU A 50 10.19 -0.45 -2.40
N GLY A 51 10.44 0.16 -3.54
CA GLY A 51 11.20 1.41 -3.57
C GLY A 51 10.41 2.53 -2.92
N THR A 52 11.13 3.51 -2.39
CA THR A 52 10.53 4.66 -1.71
C THR A 52 9.56 5.40 -2.63
N GLY A 53 9.91 5.55 -3.90
CA GLY A 53 9.03 6.24 -4.85
C GLY A 53 7.71 5.51 -5.04
N ILE A 54 7.76 4.19 -5.15
CA ILE A 54 6.55 3.37 -5.30
C ILE A 54 5.69 3.49 -4.03
N LEU A 55 6.31 3.39 -2.87
CA LEU A 55 5.59 3.50 -1.60
C LEU A 55 4.92 4.85 -1.44
N ARG A 56 5.63 5.93 -1.74
CA ARG A 56 5.06 7.28 -1.62
C ARG A 56 3.88 7.46 -2.57
N SER A 57 3.98 6.91 -3.78
CA SER A 57 2.90 6.97 -4.74
C SER A 57 1.67 6.22 -4.24
N LEU A 58 1.87 5.02 -3.70
CA LEU A 58 0.77 4.22 -3.14
C LEU A 58 0.11 4.94 -1.97
N ILE A 59 0.90 5.48 -1.07
CA ILE A 59 0.41 6.19 0.10
C ILE A 59 -0.44 7.38 -0.34
N LYS A 60 0.04 8.13 -1.31
CA LYS A 60 -0.67 9.28 -1.82
C LYS A 60 -2.00 8.88 -2.44
N HIS A 61 -1.99 7.86 -3.29
CA HIS A 61 -3.22 7.40 -3.95
C HIS A 61 -4.20 6.76 -2.97
N ALA A 62 -3.69 6.25 -1.86
CA ALA A 62 -4.55 5.68 -0.83
C ALA A 62 -5.18 6.76 0.06
N GLY A 63 -4.78 8.02 -0.10
CA GLY A 63 -5.31 9.11 0.70
C GLY A 63 -4.71 9.18 2.08
N LEU A 64 -3.51 8.62 2.26
CA LEU A 64 -2.86 8.57 3.56
C LEU A 64 -1.64 9.48 3.60
N THR A 65 -1.23 9.84 4.80
CA THR A 65 0.09 10.44 5.00
C THR A 65 1.10 9.34 5.24
N VAL A 66 2.38 9.67 5.09
CA VAL A 66 3.46 8.71 5.37
C VAL A 66 3.38 8.23 6.82
N GLU A 67 3.07 9.12 7.74
CA GLU A 67 2.97 8.76 9.15
C GLU A 67 1.82 7.81 9.41
N GLU A 68 0.66 8.07 8.80
CA GLU A 68 -0.48 7.18 8.93
C GLU A 68 -0.16 5.79 8.40
N PHE A 69 0.47 5.73 7.25
CA PHE A 69 0.85 4.45 6.67
C PHE A 69 1.84 3.69 7.56
N ARG A 70 2.82 4.41 8.08
CA ARG A 70 3.81 3.79 8.97
C ARG A 70 3.16 3.21 10.22
N ASP A 71 2.18 3.92 10.77
CA ASP A 71 1.45 3.42 11.94
C ASP A 71 0.68 2.15 11.60
N LEU A 72 0.18 2.05 10.38
CA LEU A 72 -0.56 0.87 9.94
C LEU A 72 0.35 -0.34 9.69
N LEU A 73 1.64 -0.13 9.56
CA LEU A 73 2.59 -1.22 9.40
C LEU A 73 2.85 -1.97 10.71
N SER A 74 2.57 -1.37 11.82
CA SER A 74 2.82 -1.94 13.15
C SER A 74 1.79 -2.99 13.53
#